data_7e9d554cf2bd539ec85dcd2c10fbbce0
#
_entry.id   7e9d554cf2bd539ec85dcd2c10fbbce0
#
_cell.length_a   1.000
_cell.length_b   1.000
_cell.length_c   1.000
_cell.angle_alpha   90.00
_cell.angle_beta   90.00
_cell.angle_gamma   90.00
#
_symmetry.space_group_name_H-M   'P 1'
#
loop_
_entity.id
_entity.type
_entity.pdbx_description
1 polymer ?
#
loop_
_entity_poly.entity_id
_entity_poly.type
_entity_poly.pdbx_seq_one_letter_code
_entity_poly.pdbx_strand_id
1 'polypeptide(L)'
;MKKINIVCLGGSMELNSSTLGVLKYAATKLRELGAEVYVSDIRKLDLPVFSYKALKSLKNRKFTELVTKIKSADGFVFASPEYHGSVSSAFKNAIDYLEVLSAEKPPYLSLKPVGCIALGGAENAGYATLNTMISIVHNLRGVAAPNSLAVGYGSSLFDTKGKLKSEPVIKRLNRLIEEVYILAQRLKD
;
A
#
# COMPACT_ATOMS: atom_id res chain seq x y z
N MET A 1 -3.33 -23.72 10.44
CA MET A 1 -2.53 -22.88 9.50
C MET A 1 -2.12 -21.60 10.20
N LYS A 2 -0.87 -21.12 10.01
CA LYS A 2 -0.42 -19.82 10.55
C LYS A 2 -1.25 -18.71 9.89
N LYS A 3 -1.73 -17.75 10.66
CA LYS A 3 -2.45 -16.59 10.13
C LYS A 3 -1.55 -15.78 9.18
N ILE A 4 -2.11 -15.28 8.10
CA ILE A 4 -1.44 -14.42 7.12
C ILE A 4 -1.52 -12.97 7.61
N ASN A 5 -0.38 -12.28 7.70
CA ASN A 5 -0.29 -10.88 8.11
C ASN A 5 -0.11 -9.99 6.88
N ILE A 6 -1.02 -9.07 6.66
CA ILE A 6 -0.95 -8.12 5.54
C ILE A 6 -0.87 -6.69 6.06
N VAL A 7 0.04 -5.91 5.50
CA VAL A 7 0.12 -4.47 5.75
C VAL A 7 -0.43 -3.70 4.56
N CYS A 8 -1.46 -2.91 4.80
CA CYS A 8 -1.98 -1.93 3.85
C CYS A 8 -1.34 -0.57 4.15
N LEU A 9 -0.54 -0.05 3.22
CA LEU A 9 0.16 1.22 3.36
C LEU A 9 -0.20 2.14 2.20
N GLY A 10 -0.50 3.37 2.51
CA GLY A 10 -0.71 4.33 1.44
C GLY A 10 -1.50 5.53 1.89
N GLY A 11 -1.86 6.30 0.90
CA GLY A 11 -2.72 7.39 1.13
C GLY A 11 -2.35 8.67 0.43
N SER A 12 -3.17 9.59 0.72
CA SER A 12 -3.08 11.00 0.41
C SER A 12 -3.10 11.74 1.72
N MET A 13 -2.65 12.97 1.73
CA MET A 13 -2.77 13.87 2.89
C MET A 13 -4.21 14.37 3.08
N GLU A 14 -5.11 14.08 2.13
CA GLU A 14 -6.52 14.49 2.18
C GLU A 14 -7.34 13.66 3.18
N LEU A 15 -8.27 14.34 3.90
CA LEU A 15 -9.11 13.71 4.93
C LEU A 15 -10.03 12.61 4.37
N ASN A 16 -10.71 12.89 3.26
CA ASN A 16 -11.66 11.98 2.62
C ASN A 16 -11.04 11.33 1.38
N SER A 17 -9.84 10.80 1.54
CA SER A 17 -9.06 10.24 0.46
C SER A 17 -9.67 8.95 -0.08
N SER A 18 -9.96 8.91 -1.39
CA SER A 18 -10.33 7.69 -2.10
C SER A 18 -9.25 6.62 -2.00
N THR A 19 -7.99 7.03 -1.93
CA THR A 19 -6.84 6.12 -1.73
C THR A 19 -6.95 5.38 -0.39
N LEU A 20 -7.28 6.09 0.69
CA LEU A 20 -7.53 5.44 1.98
C LEU A 20 -8.81 4.59 1.94
N GLY A 21 -9.81 5.02 1.18
CA GLY A 21 -11.06 4.27 0.97
C GLY A 21 -10.80 2.90 0.34
N VAL A 22 -10.01 2.81 -0.74
CA VAL A 22 -9.67 1.53 -1.37
C VAL A 22 -8.81 0.64 -0.46
N LEU A 23 -7.92 1.21 0.35
CA LEU A 23 -7.15 0.45 1.34
C LEU A 23 -8.04 -0.14 2.44
N LYS A 24 -9.02 0.62 2.92
CA LYS A 24 -10.01 0.12 3.90
C LYS A 24 -10.86 -0.99 3.31
N TYR A 25 -11.29 -0.84 2.05
CA TYR A 25 -11.99 -1.90 1.32
C TYR A 25 -11.14 -3.16 1.21
N ALA A 26 -9.88 -3.03 0.76
CA ALA A 26 -8.96 -4.14 0.66
C ALA A 26 -8.74 -4.82 2.03
N ALA A 27 -8.57 -4.05 3.09
CA ALA A 27 -8.39 -4.58 4.44
C ALA A 27 -9.61 -5.37 4.92
N THR A 28 -10.83 -4.92 4.60
CA THR A 28 -12.06 -5.65 4.94
C THR A 28 -12.08 -7.00 4.21
N LYS A 29 -11.83 -7.00 2.90
CA LYS A 29 -11.81 -8.23 2.10
C LYS A 29 -10.72 -9.22 2.53
N LEU A 30 -9.53 -8.73 2.84
CA LEU A 30 -8.45 -9.57 3.37
C LEU A 30 -8.83 -10.23 4.72
N ARG A 31 -9.53 -9.49 5.60
CA ARG A 31 -10.02 -10.07 6.87
C ARG A 31 -11.11 -11.12 6.64
N GLU A 32 -11.98 -10.92 5.66
CA GLU A 32 -12.98 -11.94 5.24
C GLU A 32 -12.29 -13.23 4.75
N LEU A 33 -11.10 -13.14 4.14
CA LEU A 33 -10.26 -14.27 3.74
C LEU A 33 -9.46 -14.89 4.92
N GLY A 34 -9.53 -14.31 6.11
CA GLY A 34 -8.86 -14.82 7.32
C GLY A 34 -7.50 -14.20 7.61
N ALA A 35 -7.09 -13.13 6.91
CA ALA A 35 -5.85 -12.41 7.19
C ALA A 35 -5.96 -11.52 8.43
N GLU A 36 -4.85 -11.35 9.14
CA GLU A 36 -4.64 -10.21 10.04
C GLU A 36 -4.14 -9.01 9.23
N VAL A 37 -4.84 -7.87 9.35
CA VAL A 37 -4.55 -6.71 8.52
C VAL A 37 -4.29 -5.47 9.35
N TYR A 38 -3.12 -4.87 9.14
CA TYR A 38 -2.75 -3.56 9.64
C TYR A 38 -2.89 -2.52 8.53
N VAL A 39 -3.63 -1.44 8.80
CA VAL A 39 -3.80 -0.33 7.84
C VAL A 39 -3.05 0.89 8.35
N SER A 40 -2.04 1.33 7.62
CA SER A 40 -1.29 2.55 7.92
C SER A 40 -1.79 3.72 7.07
N ASP A 41 -2.38 4.70 7.73
CA ASP A 41 -2.74 5.99 7.14
C ASP A 41 -1.52 6.91 7.19
N ILE A 42 -0.96 7.23 6.02
CA ILE A 42 0.26 8.06 5.90
C ILE A 42 0.13 9.40 6.62
N ARG A 43 -1.06 10.03 6.62
CA ARG A 43 -1.28 11.31 7.33
C ARG A 43 -0.98 11.20 8.82
N LYS A 44 -1.27 10.04 9.41
CA LYS A 44 -1.09 9.80 10.84
C LYS A 44 0.35 9.47 11.21
N LEU A 45 1.20 9.18 10.23
CA LEU A 45 2.61 8.93 10.47
C LEU A 45 3.37 10.20 10.80
N ASP A 46 2.92 11.36 10.28
CA ASP A 46 3.53 12.67 10.54
C ASP A 46 5.07 12.64 10.43
N LEU A 47 5.53 12.15 9.27
CA LEU A 47 6.96 12.00 8.99
C LEU A 47 7.52 13.30 8.41
N PRO A 48 8.62 13.83 8.93
CA PRO A 48 9.33 14.90 8.26
C PRO A 48 9.86 14.43 6.90
N VAL A 49 10.31 15.37 6.05
CA VAL A 49 10.97 14.99 4.80
C VAL A 49 12.18 14.11 5.11
N PHE A 50 12.27 12.98 4.39
CA PHE A 50 13.30 11.98 4.62
C PHE A 50 14.70 12.56 4.48
N SER A 51 15.53 12.23 5.43
CA SER A 51 16.98 12.29 5.39
C SER A 51 17.54 11.29 6.38
N TYR A 52 18.79 10.85 6.19
CA TYR A 52 19.44 9.96 7.17
C TYR A 52 19.52 10.58 8.55
N LYS A 53 19.68 11.92 8.64
CA LYS A 53 19.63 12.64 9.91
C LYS A 53 18.23 12.55 10.55
N ALA A 54 17.18 12.81 9.77
CA ALA A 54 15.80 12.70 10.22
C ALA A 54 15.47 11.27 10.69
N LEU A 55 15.85 10.25 9.90
CA LEU A 55 15.64 8.86 10.26
C LEU A 55 16.31 8.50 11.61
N LYS A 56 17.57 8.89 11.81
CA LYS A 56 18.33 8.61 13.05
C LYS A 56 17.73 9.29 14.28
N SER A 57 17.14 10.47 14.12
CA SER A 57 16.57 11.25 15.22
C SER A 57 15.07 11.01 15.43
N LEU A 58 14.44 10.21 14.57
CA LEU A 58 12.98 10.03 14.56
C LEU A 58 12.49 9.32 15.83
N LYS A 59 11.73 10.03 16.65
CA LYS A 59 11.01 9.50 17.81
C LYS A 59 9.51 9.49 17.51
N ASN A 60 9.06 8.50 16.72
CA ASN A 60 7.68 8.42 16.27
C ASN A 60 7.10 7.04 16.52
N ARG A 61 6.21 6.94 17.50
CA ARG A 61 5.60 5.67 17.93
C ARG A 61 4.83 4.99 16.78
N LYS A 62 4.11 5.74 15.97
CA LYS A 62 3.32 5.19 14.85
C LYS A 62 4.22 4.63 13.75
N PHE A 63 5.34 5.30 13.49
CA PHE A 63 6.33 4.79 12.56
C PHE A 63 7.01 3.52 13.10
N THR A 64 7.38 3.49 14.37
CA THR A 64 7.93 2.29 15.01
C THR A 64 6.96 1.11 14.95
N GLU A 65 5.68 1.37 15.19
CA GLU A 65 4.63 0.35 15.04
C GLU A 65 4.54 -0.15 13.60
N LEU A 66 4.51 0.76 12.60
CA LEU A 66 4.51 0.41 11.18
C LEU A 66 5.70 -0.49 10.81
N VAL A 67 6.92 -0.11 11.23
CA VAL A 67 8.13 -0.90 10.98
C VAL A 67 8.00 -2.31 11.57
N THR A 68 7.50 -2.43 12.80
CA THR A 68 7.26 -3.72 13.45
C THR A 68 6.26 -4.57 12.65
N LYS A 69 5.18 -3.96 12.15
CA LYS A 69 4.18 -4.66 11.33
C LYS A 69 4.75 -5.09 9.98
N ILE A 70 5.58 -4.26 9.33
CA ILE A 70 6.23 -4.60 8.06
C ILE A 70 7.18 -5.80 8.23
N LYS A 71 7.96 -5.84 9.31
CA LYS A 71 8.86 -6.99 9.59
C LYS A 71 8.09 -8.31 9.68
N SER A 72 6.93 -8.31 10.32
CA SER A 72 6.11 -9.50 10.53
C SER A 72 5.10 -9.77 9.39
N ALA A 73 5.01 -8.90 8.39
CA ALA A 73 4.05 -9.05 7.30
C ALA A 73 4.48 -10.18 6.34
N ASP A 74 3.49 -10.87 5.80
CA ASP A 74 3.63 -11.89 4.75
C ASP A 74 3.34 -11.31 3.36
N GLY A 75 2.67 -10.16 3.29
CA GLY A 75 2.36 -9.45 2.06
C GLY A 75 1.86 -8.03 2.31
N PHE A 76 1.65 -7.29 1.23
CA PHE A 76 1.31 -5.87 1.28
C PHE A 76 0.25 -5.48 0.26
N VAL A 77 -0.51 -4.43 0.58
CA VAL A 77 -1.30 -3.66 -0.37
C VAL A 77 -0.88 -2.19 -0.27
N PHE A 78 -0.32 -1.66 -1.34
CA PHE A 78 0.09 -0.26 -1.44
C PHE A 78 -0.91 0.52 -2.28
N ALA A 79 -1.22 1.75 -1.87
CA ALA A 79 -2.05 2.65 -2.66
C ALA A 79 -1.50 4.07 -2.66
N SER A 80 -1.48 4.70 -3.83
CA SER A 80 -1.07 6.10 -4.00
C SER A 80 -2.00 6.84 -4.94
N PRO A 81 -2.36 8.10 -4.65
CA PRO A 81 -2.92 8.95 -5.67
C PRO A 81 -1.84 9.31 -6.70
N GLU A 82 -2.27 9.60 -7.93
CA GLU A 82 -1.40 10.16 -8.96
C GLU A 82 -1.37 11.68 -8.83
N TYR A 83 -0.18 12.25 -8.68
CA TYR A 83 0.07 13.67 -8.82
C TYR A 83 1.16 13.88 -9.87
N HIS A 84 0.82 14.60 -10.95
CA HIS A 84 1.76 14.92 -12.04
C HIS A 84 2.48 13.67 -12.60
N GLY A 85 1.73 12.59 -12.81
CA GLY A 85 2.22 11.34 -13.40
C GLY A 85 3.06 10.45 -12.48
N SER A 86 3.05 10.69 -11.16
CA SER A 86 3.82 9.89 -10.22
C SER A 86 3.09 9.68 -8.89
N VAL A 87 3.67 8.88 -8.02
CA VAL A 87 3.21 8.66 -6.65
C VAL A 87 3.20 9.98 -5.86
N SER A 88 2.33 10.10 -4.87
CA SER A 88 2.32 11.27 -4.00
C SER A 88 3.64 11.40 -3.23
N SER A 89 4.05 12.63 -2.96
CA SER A 89 5.23 12.92 -2.13
C SER A 89 5.13 12.27 -0.74
N ALA A 90 3.95 12.26 -0.16
CA ALA A 90 3.72 11.62 1.14
C ALA A 90 3.94 10.10 1.08
N PHE A 91 3.46 9.42 0.01
CA PHE A 91 3.72 7.99 -0.20
C PHE A 91 5.21 7.74 -0.39
N LYS A 92 5.86 8.50 -1.28
CA LYS A 92 7.30 8.35 -1.54
C LYS A 92 8.11 8.57 -0.26
N ASN A 93 7.78 9.61 0.50
CA ASN A 93 8.44 9.90 1.77
C ASN A 93 8.32 8.73 2.76
N ALA A 94 7.13 8.14 2.91
CA ALA A 94 6.94 6.98 3.78
C ALA A 94 7.74 5.75 3.29
N ILE A 95 7.85 5.55 1.97
CA ILE A 95 8.67 4.50 1.37
C ILE A 95 10.17 4.74 1.65
N ASP A 96 10.65 5.98 1.55
CA ASP A 96 12.04 6.31 1.83
C ASP A 96 12.45 6.03 3.28
N TYR A 97 11.52 6.20 4.21
CA TYR A 97 11.73 5.82 5.61
C TYR A 97 11.86 4.29 5.82
N LEU A 98 11.47 3.46 4.86
CA LEU A 98 11.73 2.02 4.92
C LEU A 98 13.23 1.68 4.81
N GLU A 99 14.09 2.66 4.52
CA GLU A 99 15.55 2.51 4.60
C GLU A 99 16.01 1.96 5.96
N VAL A 100 15.24 2.16 7.01
CA VAL A 100 15.48 1.53 8.32
C VAL A 100 15.56 0.00 8.26
N LEU A 101 14.99 -0.61 7.22
CA LEU A 101 14.98 -2.07 6.99
C LEU A 101 16.14 -2.57 6.13
N SER A 102 17.04 -1.70 5.69
CA SER A 102 18.15 -2.07 4.79
C SER A 102 19.10 -3.11 5.38
N ALA A 103 19.32 -3.07 6.70
CA ALA A 103 20.20 -3.99 7.43
C ALA A 103 19.48 -5.25 7.96
N GLU A 104 18.16 -5.36 7.80
CA GLU A 104 17.40 -6.55 8.23
C GLU A 104 17.76 -7.79 7.39
N LYS A 105 17.50 -8.97 7.94
CA LYS A 105 17.72 -10.25 7.26
C LYS A 105 16.45 -11.08 7.28
N PRO A 106 15.71 -11.16 6.17
CA PRO A 106 15.94 -10.50 4.88
C PRO A 106 15.61 -9.01 4.89
N PRO A 107 16.25 -8.18 4.03
CA PRO A 107 16.03 -6.73 4.02
C PRO A 107 14.73 -6.34 3.33
N TYR A 108 14.18 -5.20 3.69
CA TYR A 108 13.01 -4.56 3.08
C TYR A 108 11.79 -5.49 3.00
N LEU A 109 11.27 -5.71 1.79
CA LEU A 109 10.08 -6.52 1.51
C LEU A 109 10.43 -7.86 0.85
N SER A 110 11.66 -8.35 1.01
CA SER A 110 12.23 -9.46 0.26
C SER A 110 11.26 -10.63 0.01
N LEU A 111 10.99 -10.91 -1.27
CA LEU A 111 10.12 -11.95 -1.81
C LEU A 111 8.65 -11.88 -1.38
N LYS A 112 8.24 -10.85 -0.63
CA LYS A 112 6.85 -10.69 -0.20
C LYS A 112 6.00 -10.09 -1.32
N PRO A 113 4.76 -10.58 -1.56
CA PRO A 113 3.86 -10.05 -2.58
C PRO A 113 3.33 -8.67 -2.19
N VAL A 114 3.24 -7.79 -3.17
CA VAL A 114 2.74 -6.42 -3.01
C VAL A 114 1.71 -6.11 -4.08
N GLY A 115 0.46 -5.93 -3.71
CA GLY A 115 -0.58 -5.39 -4.59
C GLY A 115 -0.47 -3.87 -4.67
N CYS A 116 -0.36 -3.32 -5.88
CA CYS A 116 -0.28 -1.88 -6.10
C CYS A 116 -1.59 -1.32 -6.65
N ILE A 117 -2.07 -0.21 -6.07
CA ILE A 117 -3.29 0.49 -6.49
C ILE A 117 -2.94 1.96 -6.71
N ALA A 118 -3.00 2.42 -7.95
CA ALA A 118 -2.81 3.82 -8.32
C ALA A 118 -4.15 4.48 -8.67
N LEU A 119 -4.43 5.65 -8.11
CA LEU A 119 -5.67 6.37 -8.30
C LEU A 119 -5.39 7.71 -8.97
N GLY A 120 -5.92 7.90 -10.18
CA GLY A 120 -5.79 9.15 -10.94
C GLY A 120 -7.07 9.98 -10.98
N GLY A 121 -6.93 11.26 -11.34
CA GLY A 121 -8.04 12.20 -11.44
C GLY A 121 -8.77 12.19 -12.79
N ALA A 122 -8.16 11.68 -13.85
CA ALA A 122 -8.70 11.59 -15.20
C ALA A 122 -8.93 10.13 -15.64
N GLU A 123 -9.59 9.93 -16.77
CA GLU A 123 -9.99 8.60 -17.27
C GLU A 123 -8.82 7.61 -17.40
N ASN A 124 -7.76 8.06 -18.05
CA ASN A 124 -6.56 7.23 -18.30
C ASN A 124 -5.43 7.51 -17.32
N ALA A 125 -5.71 8.15 -16.18
CA ALA A 125 -4.71 8.42 -15.17
C ALA A 125 -4.43 7.19 -14.28
N GLY A 126 -3.29 7.23 -13.61
CA GLY A 126 -2.87 6.18 -12.68
C GLY A 126 -1.84 5.20 -13.26
N TYR A 127 -1.73 5.06 -14.58
CA TYR A 127 -0.80 4.07 -15.18
C TYR A 127 0.68 4.41 -14.94
N ALA A 128 1.06 5.68 -15.09
CA ALA A 128 2.43 6.11 -14.82
C ALA A 128 2.79 5.90 -13.34
N THR A 129 1.87 6.23 -12.46
CA THR A 129 2.00 5.99 -11.02
C THR A 129 2.08 4.51 -10.69
N LEU A 130 1.26 3.67 -11.32
CA LEU A 130 1.32 2.22 -11.14
C LEU A 130 2.69 1.66 -11.53
N ASN A 131 3.23 2.06 -12.68
CA ASN A 131 4.57 1.65 -13.12
C ASN A 131 5.65 2.09 -12.12
N THR A 132 5.55 3.32 -11.60
CA THR A 132 6.45 3.82 -10.54
C THR A 132 6.34 2.96 -9.28
N MET A 133 5.12 2.60 -8.85
CA MET A 133 4.92 1.75 -7.67
C MET A 133 5.52 0.36 -7.86
N ILE A 134 5.34 -0.26 -9.03
CA ILE A 134 5.94 -1.57 -9.37
C ILE A 134 7.46 -1.49 -9.30
N SER A 135 8.06 -0.44 -9.88
CA SER A 135 9.50 -0.20 -9.79
C SER A 135 9.99 -0.04 -8.35
N ILE A 136 9.26 0.71 -7.52
CA ILE A 136 9.56 0.86 -6.09
C ILE A 136 9.52 -0.50 -5.38
N VAL A 137 8.49 -1.30 -5.62
CA VAL A 137 8.36 -2.64 -5.01
C VAL A 137 9.56 -3.52 -5.35
N HIS A 138 9.99 -3.55 -6.61
CA HIS A 138 11.16 -4.33 -7.04
C HIS A 138 12.45 -3.81 -6.40
N ASN A 139 12.63 -2.48 -6.30
CA ASN A 139 13.79 -1.90 -5.61
C ASN A 139 13.80 -2.24 -4.10
N LEU A 140 12.63 -2.41 -3.49
CA LEU A 140 12.49 -2.93 -2.13
C LEU A 140 12.53 -4.46 -2.06
N ARG A 141 12.90 -5.16 -3.15
CA ARG A 141 13.01 -6.62 -3.25
C ARG A 141 11.69 -7.38 -3.06
N GLY A 142 10.55 -6.69 -3.16
CA GLY A 142 9.23 -7.29 -3.15
C GLY A 142 8.83 -7.85 -4.52
N VAL A 143 7.73 -8.58 -4.56
CA VAL A 143 7.12 -9.15 -5.77
C VAL A 143 5.83 -8.39 -6.06
N ALA A 144 5.81 -7.55 -7.10
CA ALA A 144 4.58 -6.87 -7.49
C ALA A 144 3.54 -7.88 -8.01
N ALA A 145 2.33 -7.84 -7.45
CA ALA A 145 1.25 -8.73 -7.86
C ALA A 145 0.77 -8.40 -9.29
N PRO A 146 0.61 -9.40 -10.19
CA PRO A 146 0.24 -9.18 -11.60
C PRO A 146 -1.06 -8.39 -11.81
N ASN A 147 -2.06 -8.59 -10.93
CA ASN A 147 -3.33 -7.86 -11.01
C ASN A 147 -3.32 -6.47 -10.35
N SER A 148 -2.14 -5.89 -10.09
CA SER A 148 -2.01 -4.49 -9.67
C SER A 148 -2.73 -3.55 -10.65
N LEU A 149 -3.38 -2.48 -10.15
CA LEU A 149 -4.30 -1.72 -10.99
C LEU A 149 -4.14 -0.20 -10.88
N ALA A 150 -4.32 0.45 -12.04
CA ALA A 150 -4.59 1.86 -12.15
C ALA A 150 -6.11 2.09 -12.26
N VAL A 151 -6.61 3.12 -11.61
CA VAL A 151 -8.03 3.49 -11.60
C VAL A 151 -8.14 4.99 -11.85
N GLY A 152 -8.75 5.36 -12.97
CA GLY A 152 -9.12 6.75 -13.28
C GLY A 152 -10.35 7.20 -12.46
N TYR A 153 -10.58 8.50 -12.46
CA TYR A 153 -11.69 9.13 -11.74
C TYR A 153 -11.81 8.69 -10.26
N GLY A 154 -10.67 8.61 -9.59
CA GLY A 154 -10.58 8.10 -8.21
C GLY A 154 -11.53 8.77 -7.22
N SER A 155 -11.82 10.06 -7.38
CA SER A 155 -12.77 10.81 -6.54
C SER A 155 -14.22 10.35 -6.68
N SER A 156 -14.61 9.75 -7.81
CA SER A 156 -15.98 9.29 -8.09
C SER A 156 -16.24 7.83 -7.72
N LEU A 157 -15.26 7.13 -7.18
CA LEU A 157 -15.37 5.70 -6.85
C LEU A 157 -16.32 5.38 -5.71
N PHE A 158 -16.54 6.34 -4.82
CA PHE A 158 -17.34 6.16 -3.63
C PHE A 158 -18.63 6.97 -3.69
N ASP A 159 -19.67 6.46 -3.08
CA ASP A 159 -20.90 7.20 -2.85
C ASP A 159 -20.76 8.17 -1.65
N THR A 160 -21.82 8.92 -1.38
CA THR A 160 -21.87 9.89 -0.26
C THR A 160 -21.77 9.25 1.12
N LYS A 161 -21.99 7.93 1.22
CA LYS A 161 -21.85 7.13 2.44
C LYS A 161 -20.48 6.48 2.55
N GLY A 162 -19.56 6.73 1.58
CA GLY A 162 -18.23 6.15 1.55
C GLY A 162 -18.17 4.69 1.09
N LYS A 163 -19.23 4.16 0.45
CA LYS A 163 -19.27 2.82 -0.13
C LYS A 163 -18.73 2.86 -1.56
N LEU A 164 -17.86 1.92 -1.88
CA LEU A 164 -17.35 1.73 -3.24
C LEU A 164 -18.50 1.28 -4.17
N LYS A 165 -18.73 2.01 -5.28
CA LYS A 165 -19.90 1.83 -6.15
C LYS A 165 -19.60 1.29 -7.55
N SER A 166 -18.35 1.33 -8.00
CA SER A 166 -17.97 0.90 -9.34
C SER A 166 -17.76 -0.61 -9.41
N GLU A 167 -18.74 -1.35 -9.93
CA GLU A 167 -18.64 -2.81 -10.08
C GLU A 167 -17.39 -3.29 -10.86
N PRO A 168 -16.98 -2.66 -11.97
CA PRO A 168 -15.74 -3.04 -12.64
C PRO A 168 -14.50 -2.88 -11.76
N VAL A 169 -14.43 -1.79 -10.97
CA VAL A 169 -13.32 -1.56 -10.04
C VAL A 169 -13.36 -2.54 -8.89
N ILE A 170 -14.53 -2.81 -8.33
CA ILE A 170 -14.73 -3.82 -7.27
C ILE A 170 -14.21 -5.18 -7.72
N LYS A 171 -14.58 -5.63 -8.92
CA LYS A 171 -14.14 -6.93 -9.48
C LYS A 171 -12.60 -7.00 -9.61
N ARG A 172 -11.99 -5.92 -10.11
CA ARG A 172 -10.52 -5.85 -10.24
C ARG A 172 -9.82 -5.82 -8.89
N LEU A 173 -10.34 -5.05 -7.93
CA LEU A 173 -9.81 -5.00 -6.56
C LEU A 173 -9.88 -6.35 -5.87
N ASN A 174 -11.02 -7.04 -5.97
CA ASN A 174 -11.18 -8.37 -5.37
C ASN A 174 -10.16 -9.35 -5.93
N ARG A 175 -9.95 -9.36 -7.26
CA ARG A 175 -8.93 -10.20 -7.90
C ARG A 175 -7.52 -9.91 -7.37
N LEU A 176 -7.14 -8.63 -7.25
CA LEU A 176 -5.84 -8.24 -6.68
C LEU A 176 -5.71 -8.71 -5.23
N ILE A 177 -6.74 -8.52 -4.41
CA ILE A 177 -6.74 -8.86 -2.99
C ILE A 177 -6.59 -10.37 -2.78
N GLU A 178 -7.36 -11.17 -3.53
CA GLU A 178 -7.26 -12.63 -3.53
C GLU A 178 -5.87 -13.10 -3.97
N GLU A 179 -5.32 -12.50 -5.02
CA GLU A 179 -3.99 -12.82 -5.51
C GLU A 179 -2.91 -12.54 -4.47
N VAL A 180 -2.92 -11.36 -3.84
CA VAL A 180 -1.97 -11.02 -2.77
C VAL A 180 -2.08 -12.02 -1.62
N TYR A 181 -3.30 -12.38 -1.22
CA TYR A 181 -3.53 -13.34 -0.14
C TYR A 181 -2.98 -14.73 -0.48
N ILE A 182 -3.27 -15.24 -1.69
CA ILE A 182 -2.79 -16.56 -2.16
C ILE A 182 -1.26 -16.57 -2.27
N LEU A 183 -0.65 -15.52 -2.84
CA LEU A 183 0.79 -15.40 -2.95
C LEU A 183 1.45 -15.33 -1.56
N ALA A 184 0.87 -14.57 -0.62
CA ALA A 184 1.36 -14.50 0.75
C ALA A 184 1.31 -15.86 1.46
N GLN A 185 0.27 -16.66 1.22
CA GLN A 185 0.19 -18.02 1.75
C GLN A 185 1.28 -18.94 1.18
N ARG A 186 1.53 -18.86 -0.13
CA ARG A 186 2.47 -19.74 -0.83
C ARG A 186 3.94 -19.39 -0.60
N LEU A 187 4.23 -18.14 -0.29
CA LEU A 187 5.59 -17.61 -0.07
C LEU A 187 5.96 -17.51 1.42
N LYS A 188 5.03 -17.88 2.31
CA LYS A 188 5.21 -17.87 3.75
C LYS A 188 5.87 -19.17 4.23
N ASP A 189 7.05 -19.49 3.86
CA ASP A 189 7.80 -20.64 4.39
C ASP A 189 8.96 -20.24 5.30
#